data_dd5aed3f4e3d05de4a8d24128a560aa4
#
_entry.id   dd5aed3f4e3d05de4a8d24128a560aa4
#
_cell.length_a   1.000
_cell.length_b   1.000
_cell.length_c   1.000
_cell.angle_alpha   90.00
_cell.angle_beta   90.00
_cell.angle_gamma   90.00
#
_symmetry.space_group_name_H-M   'P 1'
#
loop_
_entity.id
_entity.type
_entity.pdbx_description
1 polymer ?
#
loop_
_entity_poly.entity_id
_entity_poly.type
_entity_poly.pdbx_seq_one_letter_code
_entity_poly.pdbx_strand_id
1 'polypeptide(L)'
;WFKEDGANYPVRVFLMKDEVTVGLDTTGDSLHKRGYRKFTAKAPIAENLAAAMIMLTPWREDRILVDPFCGSGTIPIEAAMMAANMAPGMKRGFTALKWEQVVPRVYWDDAYDEARSMVDMSIETHIYGYDIDEEMVRIAGQNAHLAGVEKLVHFEQRPVEKLASEDKYGFLITNPPYGERLEEKANIPPLY
;
A
#
# COMPACT_ATOMS: atom_id res chain seq x y z
N TRP A 1 -13.22 39.65 -9.52
CA TRP A 1 -13.02 38.20 -9.53
C TRP A 1 -11.54 37.93 -9.82
N PHE A 2 -10.91 37.15 -8.98
CA PHE A 2 -9.56 36.65 -9.24
C PHE A 2 -9.64 35.48 -10.21
N LYS A 3 -8.66 35.35 -11.11
CA LYS A 3 -8.54 34.17 -11.94
C LYS A 3 -8.16 32.97 -11.09
N GLU A 4 -8.89 31.85 -11.25
CA GLU A 4 -8.63 30.58 -10.54
C GLU A 4 -7.82 29.61 -11.41
N ASP A 5 -6.84 30.14 -12.13
CA ASP A 5 -5.99 29.40 -13.07
C ASP A 5 -4.59 29.06 -12.51
N GLY A 6 -4.33 29.44 -11.24
CA GLY A 6 -3.06 29.24 -10.54
C GLY A 6 -2.96 27.95 -9.73
N ALA A 7 -1.84 27.82 -9.01
CA ALA A 7 -1.65 26.73 -8.07
C ALA A 7 -2.64 26.81 -6.90
N ASN A 8 -3.17 25.67 -6.47
CA ASN A 8 -4.07 25.59 -5.33
C ASN A 8 -3.25 25.49 -4.03
N TYR A 9 -3.58 26.32 -3.04
CA TYR A 9 -2.96 26.34 -1.69
C TYR A 9 -4.03 26.01 -0.63
N PRO A 10 -4.37 24.74 -0.42
CA PRO A 10 -5.43 24.36 0.53
C PRO A 10 -5.02 24.68 1.96
N VAL A 11 -5.80 25.51 2.64
CA VAL A 11 -5.62 25.82 4.06
C VAL A 11 -6.58 24.96 4.87
N ARG A 12 -6.05 24.22 5.86
CA ARG A 12 -6.81 23.44 6.83
C ARG A 12 -6.88 24.20 8.15
N VAL A 13 -8.08 24.34 8.68
CA VAL A 13 -8.30 24.96 9.98
C VAL A 13 -8.97 23.96 10.90
N PHE A 14 -8.34 23.67 12.02
CA PHE A 14 -8.88 22.81 13.07
C PHE A 14 -9.13 23.62 14.33
N LEU A 15 -10.33 23.49 14.91
CA LEU A 15 -10.65 24.06 16.19
C LEU A 15 -10.94 22.92 17.17
N MET A 16 -10.17 22.84 18.24
CA MET A 16 -10.35 21.83 19.29
C MET A 16 -9.99 22.43 20.65
N LYS A 17 -10.91 22.34 21.64
CA LYS A 17 -10.70 22.83 23.00
C LYS A 17 -10.19 24.29 23.03
N ASP A 18 -10.84 25.19 22.28
CA ASP A 18 -10.50 26.60 22.12
C ASP A 18 -9.11 26.90 21.51
N GLU A 19 -8.44 25.87 21.01
CA GLU A 19 -7.20 26.02 20.24
C GLU A 19 -7.49 25.94 18.74
N VAL A 20 -6.94 26.89 17.97
CA VAL A 20 -7.03 26.92 16.51
C VAL A 20 -5.67 26.51 15.92
N THR A 21 -5.68 25.44 15.13
CA THR A 21 -4.52 25.04 14.32
C THR A 21 -4.79 25.39 12.87
N VAL A 22 -3.91 26.17 12.27
CA VAL A 22 -3.95 26.51 10.85
C VAL A 22 -2.77 25.83 10.15
N GLY A 23 -3.06 25.03 9.13
CA GLY A 23 -2.05 24.29 8.37
C GLY A 23 -2.25 24.46 6.86
N LEU A 24 -1.15 24.40 6.12
CA LEU A 24 -1.16 24.36 4.67
C LEU A 24 -1.05 22.91 4.22
N ASP A 25 -2.03 22.43 3.45
CA ASP A 25 -2.04 21.04 2.95
C ASP A 25 -1.16 20.91 1.71
N THR A 26 0.04 20.38 1.90
CA THR A 26 1.04 20.15 0.85
C THR A 26 0.77 18.86 0.07
N THR A 27 -0.07 17.99 0.61
CA THR A 27 -0.20 16.60 0.18
C THR A 27 -1.12 16.43 -1.02
N GLY A 28 -2.31 17.04 -0.98
CA GLY A 28 -3.40 16.80 -1.93
C GLY A 28 -4.15 15.51 -1.59
N ASP A 29 -4.12 14.51 -2.46
CA ASP A 29 -4.71 13.21 -2.18
C ASP A 29 -4.13 12.59 -0.91
N SER A 30 -4.95 11.83 -0.18
CA SER A 30 -4.54 11.17 1.07
C SER A 30 -3.29 10.29 0.87
N LEU A 31 -2.34 10.35 1.81
CA LEU A 31 -1.02 9.69 1.69
C LEU A 31 -1.09 8.16 1.57
N HIS A 32 -2.18 7.52 2.01
CA HIS A 32 -2.37 6.09 1.81
C HIS A 32 -2.51 5.72 0.34
N LYS A 33 -3.00 6.61 -0.53
CA LYS A 33 -3.08 6.38 -1.96
C LYS A 33 -1.67 6.44 -2.58
N ARG A 34 -1.03 5.28 -2.75
CA ARG A 34 0.33 5.16 -3.33
C ARG A 34 0.38 5.40 -4.83
N GLY A 35 -0.78 5.28 -5.52
CA GLY A 35 -0.90 5.47 -6.96
C GLY A 35 -0.83 4.17 -7.79
N TYR A 36 -0.48 3.03 -7.19
CA TYR A 36 -0.43 1.76 -7.91
C TYR A 36 -1.80 1.05 -7.98
N ARG A 37 -2.66 1.24 -6.98
CA ARG A 37 -3.94 0.53 -6.89
C ARG A 37 -4.99 1.16 -7.78
N LYS A 38 -5.11 0.65 -9.00
CA LYS A 38 -6.15 1.04 -9.96
C LYS A 38 -7.33 0.08 -9.95
N PHE A 39 -7.09 -1.17 -9.60
CA PHE A 39 -8.09 -2.23 -9.52
C PHE A 39 -8.35 -2.56 -8.06
N THR A 40 -9.61 -2.51 -7.64
CA THR A 40 -9.97 -2.64 -6.22
C THR A 40 -10.99 -3.76 -6.03
N ALA A 41 -10.78 -4.56 -5.00
CA ALA A 41 -11.83 -5.38 -4.40
C ALA A 41 -12.83 -4.49 -3.65
N LYS A 42 -13.94 -5.06 -3.21
CA LYS A 42 -14.86 -4.39 -2.28
C LYS A 42 -14.15 -4.22 -0.92
N ALA A 43 -14.01 -2.99 -0.43
CA ALA A 43 -13.42 -2.62 0.86
C ALA A 43 -11.99 -3.16 1.11
N PRO A 44 -10.99 -2.83 0.27
CA PRO A 44 -9.62 -3.22 0.51
C PRO A 44 -9.05 -2.47 1.71
N ILE A 45 -8.09 -3.08 2.42
CA ILE A 45 -7.32 -2.40 3.47
C ILE A 45 -6.57 -1.19 2.88
N ALA A 46 -6.47 -0.10 3.65
CA ALA A 46 -5.68 1.06 3.23
C ALA A 46 -4.18 0.71 3.23
N GLU A 47 -3.45 1.21 2.25
CA GLU A 47 -2.03 0.88 2.02
C GLU A 47 -1.16 1.25 3.23
N ASN A 48 -1.39 2.43 3.83
CA ASN A 48 -0.67 2.84 5.04
C ASN A 48 -0.97 1.95 6.25
N LEU A 49 -2.18 1.39 6.36
CA LEU A 49 -2.52 0.45 7.41
C LEU A 49 -1.83 -0.89 7.19
N ALA A 50 -1.81 -1.40 5.95
CA ALA A 50 -1.07 -2.60 5.60
C ALA A 50 0.43 -2.44 5.91
N ALA A 51 1.04 -1.32 5.51
CA ALA A 51 2.42 -1.01 5.84
C ALA A 51 2.66 -0.97 7.37
N ALA A 52 1.75 -0.33 8.13
CA ALA A 52 1.86 -0.27 9.59
C ALA A 52 1.77 -1.67 10.23
N MET A 53 0.89 -2.55 9.75
CA MET A 53 0.80 -3.93 10.23
C MET A 53 2.14 -4.67 10.04
N ILE A 54 2.77 -4.53 8.87
CA ILE A 54 4.08 -5.13 8.59
C ILE A 54 5.15 -4.56 9.54
N MET A 55 5.21 -3.24 9.70
CA MET A 55 6.19 -2.55 10.57
C MET A 55 6.05 -2.89 12.05
N LEU A 56 4.87 -3.30 12.51
CA LEU A 56 4.63 -3.75 13.88
C LEU A 56 5.17 -5.18 14.15
N THR A 57 5.57 -5.89 13.11
CA THR A 57 6.21 -7.21 13.22
C THR A 57 7.72 -7.09 13.06
N PRO A 58 8.51 -8.06 13.56
CA PRO A 58 9.95 -8.12 13.27
C PRO A 58 10.24 -8.77 11.89
N TRP A 59 9.32 -8.70 10.94
CA TRP A 59 9.54 -9.21 9.59
C TRP A 59 10.66 -8.44 8.88
N ARG A 60 11.42 -9.15 8.07
CA ARG A 60 12.46 -8.63 7.17
C ARG A 60 12.37 -9.34 5.83
N GLU A 61 13.00 -8.79 4.83
CA GLU A 61 13.02 -9.28 3.45
C GLU A 61 13.54 -10.73 3.30
N ASP A 62 14.42 -11.18 4.19
CA ASP A 62 14.96 -12.55 4.26
C ASP A 62 13.99 -13.57 4.89
N ARG A 63 12.81 -13.14 5.33
CA ARG A 63 11.81 -13.97 6.00
C ARG A 63 10.56 -14.11 5.16
N ILE A 64 9.95 -15.29 5.25
CA ILE A 64 8.68 -15.55 4.57
C ILE A 64 7.58 -14.68 5.14
N LEU A 65 6.80 -14.05 4.25
CA LEU A 65 5.55 -13.39 4.56
C LEU A 65 4.44 -14.01 3.72
N VAL A 66 3.35 -14.37 4.36
CA VAL A 66 2.17 -14.97 3.72
C VAL A 66 0.93 -14.17 4.07
N ASP A 67 0.14 -13.79 3.06
CA ASP A 67 -1.22 -13.30 3.19
C ASP A 67 -2.19 -14.28 2.52
N PRO A 68 -2.90 -15.13 3.27
CA PRO A 68 -3.81 -16.15 2.72
C PRO A 68 -5.17 -15.60 2.29
N PHE A 69 -5.45 -14.31 2.49
CA PHE A 69 -6.66 -13.60 2.08
C PHE A 69 -6.27 -12.28 1.39
N CYS A 70 -5.35 -12.36 0.42
CA CYS A 70 -4.66 -11.18 -0.09
C CYS A 70 -5.57 -10.20 -0.86
N GLY A 71 -6.71 -10.65 -1.37
CA GLY A 71 -7.60 -9.83 -2.16
C GLY A 71 -6.87 -9.15 -3.32
N SER A 72 -6.90 -7.83 -3.37
CA SER A 72 -6.18 -7.05 -4.39
C SER A 72 -4.67 -6.90 -4.15
N GLY A 73 -4.08 -7.65 -3.20
CA GLY A 73 -2.65 -7.78 -2.97
C GLY A 73 -2.02 -6.67 -2.11
N THR A 74 -2.80 -5.89 -1.35
CA THR A 74 -2.27 -4.70 -0.67
C THR A 74 -1.14 -5.03 0.30
N ILE A 75 -1.30 -6.02 1.20
CA ILE A 75 -0.26 -6.38 2.20
C ILE A 75 1.00 -6.92 1.51
N PRO A 76 0.94 -7.90 0.59
CA PRO A 76 2.11 -8.39 -0.11
C PRO A 76 2.84 -7.31 -0.93
N ILE A 77 2.10 -6.40 -1.57
CA ILE A 77 2.69 -5.30 -2.36
C ILE A 77 3.42 -4.30 -1.45
N GLU A 78 2.81 -3.87 -0.33
CA GLU A 78 3.47 -2.97 0.62
C GLU A 78 4.72 -3.64 1.22
N ALA A 79 4.68 -4.95 1.54
CA ALA A 79 5.86 -5.69 1.99
C ALA A 79 6.98 -5.68 0.93
N ALA A 80 6.65 -5.94 -0.34
CA ALA A 80 7.62 -5.93 -1.42
C ALA A 80 8.22 -4.54 -1.67
N MET A 81 7.41 -3.48 -1.58
CA MET A 81 7.90 -2.10 -1.67
C MET A 81 8.86 -1.76 -0.51
N MET A 82 8.54 -2.20 0.72
CA MET A 82 9.40 -2.01 1.88
C MET A 82 10.70 -2.78 1.74
N ALA A 83 10.64 -4.05 1.32
CA ALA A 83 11.82 -4.87 1.07
C ALA A 83 12.76 -4.22 0.05
N ALA A 84 12.21 -3.71 -1.06
CA ALA A 84 12.97 -3.02 -2.10
C ALA A 84 13.42 -1.60 -1.71
N ASN A 85 13.18 -1.15 -0.47
CA ASN A 85 13.44 0.23 -0.03
C ASN A 85 12.79 1.29 -0.93
N MET A 86 11.60 1.00 -1.45
CA MET A 86 10.88 1.87 -2.36
C MET A 86 10.05 2.90 -1.59
N ALA A 87 10.31 4.18 -1.78
CA ALA A 87 9.56 5.24 -1.14
C ALA A 87 8.08 5.25 -1.59
N PRO A 88 7.10 5.26 -0.67
CA PRO A 88 5.68 5.10 -0.99
C PRO A 88 5.09 6.25 -1.79
N GLY A 89 5.78 7.40 -1.86
CA GLY A 89 5.37 8.59 -2.61
C GLY A 89 5.75 8.63 -4.08
N MET A 90 6.52 7.65 -4.58
CA MET A 90 7.15 7.68 -5.91
C MET A 90 6.17 7.73 -7.08
N LYS A 91 4.98 7.18 -6.92
CA LYS A 91 3.98 7.03 -8.00
C LYS A 91 2.73 7.90 -7.82
N ARG A 92 2.80 8.87 -6.91
CA ARG A 92 1.72 9.82 -6.66
C ARG A 92 2.15 11.26 -6.88
N GLY A 93 1.20 12.16 -7.13
CA GLY A 93 1.44 13.59 -7.10
C GLY A 93 1.28 14.18 -5.71
N PHE A 94 1.86 15.37 -5.51
CA PHE A 94 1.68 16.21 -4.33
C PHE A 94 1.17 17.57 -4.77
N THR A 95 0.28 18.21 -3.99
CA THR A 95 -0.22 19.54 -4.31
C THR A 95 0.93 20.56 -4.36
N ALA A 96 1.89 20.43 -3.44
CA ALA A 96 3.05 21.32 -3.36
C ALA A 96 4.00 21.23 -4.57
N LEU A 97 3.92 20.19 -5.41
CA LEU A 97 4.66 20.12 -6.68
C LEU A 97 4.34 21.31 -7.63
N LYS A 98 3.17 21.92 -7.47
CA LYS A 98 2.73 23.06 -8.28
C LYS A 98 3.14 24.41 -7.68
N TRP A 99 3.81 24.42 -6.53
CA TRP A 99 4.18 25.65 -5.80
C TRP A 99 5.61 26.09 -6.10
N GLU A 100 5.94 26.22 -7.37
CA GLU A 100 7.32 26.49 -7.82
C GLU A 100 7.93 27.79 -7.25
N GLN A 101 7.08 28.77 -6.86
CA GLN A 101 7.53 30.00 -6.20
C GLN A 101 7.92 29.78 -4.72
N VAL A 102 7.42 28.69 -4.09
CA VAL A 102 7.68 28.34 -2.68
C VAL A 102 8.75 27.28 -2.59
N VAL A 103 8.63 26.23 -3.42
CA VAL A 103 9.58 25.12 -3.52
C VAL A 103 9.97 24.95 -4.98
N PRO A 104 11.16 25.42 -5.38
CA PRO A 104 11.66 25.23 -6.75
C PRO A 104 11.65 23.76 -7.19
N ARG A 105 11.31 23.53 -8.44
CA ARG A 105 11.16 22.20 -9.03
C ARG A 105 12.40 21.32 -8.85
N VAL A 106 13.58 21.91 -8.89
CA VAL A 106 14.86 21.20 -8.74
C VAL A 106 14.94 20.38 -7.44
N TYR A 107 14.41 20.89 -6.33
CA TYR A 107 14.44 20.16 -5.05
C TYR A 107 13.51 18.92 -5.06
N TRP A 108 12.43 18.97 -5.84
CA TRP A 108 11.58 17.81 -6.04
C TRP A 108 12.28 16.75 -6.92
N ASP A 109 12.92 17.20 -7.99
CA ASP A 109 13.62 16.32 -8.91
C ASP A 109 14.80 15.62 -8.20
N ASP A 110 15.60 16.39 -7.41
CA ASP A 110 16.67 15.86 -6.58
C ASP A 110 16.16 14.81 -5.58
N ALA A 111 15.05 15.10 -4.87
CA ALA A 111 14.45 14.18 -3.91
C ALA A 111 13.91 12.90 -4.58
N TYR A 112 13.31 13.00 -5.77
CA TYR A 112 12.87 11.84 -6.53
C TYR A 112 14.04 11.01 -7.05
N ASP A 113 15.13 11.65 -7.48
CA ASP A 113 16.33 10.96 -7.98
C ASP A 113 17.06 10.25 -6.83
N GLU A 114 17.17 10.89 -5.66
CA GLU A 114 17.67 10.24 -4.45
C GLU A 114 16.82 9.01 -4.10
N ALA A 115 15.50 9.16 -4.00
CA ALA A 115 14.60 8.05 -3.68
C ALA A 115 14.69 6.91 -4.69
N ARG A 116 14.84 7.20 -5.99
CA ARG A 116 15.04 6.17 -7.02
C ARG A 116 16.37 5.45 -6.85
N SER A 117 17.42 6.17 -6.51
CA SER A 117 18.78 5.59 -6.34
C SER A 117 18.86 4.63 -5.15
N MET A 118 17.94 4.74 -4.19
CA MET A 118 17.89 3.89 -3.01
C MET A 118 17.11 2.58 -3.22
N VAL A 119 16.39 2.44 -4.35
CA VAL A 119 15.61 1.23 -4.64
C VAL A 119 16.52 0.08 -5.03
N ASP A 120 16.40 -1.04 -4.32
CA ASP A 120 17.09 -2.29 -4.64
C ASP A 120 16.10 -3.36 -5.13
N MET A 121 16.11 -3.60 -6.44
CA MET A 121 15.30 -4.65 -7.08
C MET A 121 16.04 -5.96 -7.27
N SER A 122 17.29 -6.05 -6.81
CA SER A 122 18.12 -7.28 -6.92
C SER A 122 17.91 -8.23 -5.72
N ILE A 123 17.16 -7.82 -4.72
CA ILE A 123 16.87 -8.61 -3.54
C ILE A 123 16.02 -9.84 -3.87
N GLU A 124 16.29 -10.91 -3.15
CA GLU A 124 15.44 -12.10 -3.14
C GLU A 124 14.44 -12.00 -1.97
N THR A 125 13.18 -12.25 -2.26
CA THR A 125 12.11 -12.17 -1.26
C THR A 125 11.26 -13.44 -1.28
N HIS A 126 10.61 -13.72 -0.14
CA HIS A 126 9.69 -14.84 0.03
C HIS A 126 8.31 -14.29 0.47
N ILE A 127 7.69 -13.50 -0.42
CA ILE A 127 6.41 -12.85 -0.16
C ILE A 127 5.33 -13.53 -1.01
N TYR A 128 4.30 -14.06 -0.34
CA TYR A 128 3.23 -14.82 -0.98
C TYR A 128 1.87 -14.23 -0.64
N GLY A 129 1.04 -14.05 -1.66
CA GLY A 129 -0.36 -13.69 -1.54
C GLY A 129 -1.25 -14.77 -2.12
N TYR A 130 -2.18 -15.26 -1.33
CA TYR A 130 -3.17 -16.27 -1.76
C TYR A 130 -4.58 -15.70 -1.63
N ASP A 131 -5.44 -16.12 -2.53
CA ASP A 131 -6.87 -15.88 -2.44
C ASP A 131 -7.62 -17.07 -3.06
N ILE A 132 -8.84 -17.31 -2.62
CA ILE A 132 -9.71 -18.33 -3.21
C ILE A 132 -10.27 -17.87 -4.57
N ASP A 133 -10.37 -16.56 -4.77
CA ASP A 133 -10.92 -15.94 -5.97
C ASP A 133 -9.80 -15.66 -6.99
N GLU A 134 -9.84 -16.37 -8.12
CA GLU A 134 -8.88 -16.20 -9.22
C GLU A 134 -8.84 -14.77 -9.76
N GLU A 135 -9.98 -14.07 -9.78
CA GLU A 135 -10.05 -12.67 -10.22
C GLU A 135 -9.30 -11.75 -9.29
N MET A 136 -9.36 -11.98 -7.97
CA MET A 136 -8.58 -11.23 -6.98
C MET A 136 -7.08 -11.46 -7.17
N VAL A 137 -6.65 -12.68 -7.40
CA VAL A 137 -5.25 -13.03 -7.70
C VAL A 137 -4.77 -12.29 -8.95
N ARG A 138 -5.57 -12.26 -10.02
CA ARG A 138 -5.26 -11.53 -11.24
C ARG A 138 -5.13 -10.03 -10.98
N ILE A 139 -6.04 -9.45 -10.20
CA ILE A 139 -6.00 -8.03 -9.80
C ILE A 139 -4.76 -7.74 -8.96
N ALA A 140 -4.40 -8.60 -8.01
CA ALA A 140 -3.20 -8.47 -7.19
C ALA A 140 -1.93 -8.42 -8.05
N GLY A 141 -1.82 -9.32 -9.03
CA GLY A 141 -0.72 -9.32 -9.99
C GLY A 141 -0.63 -8.03 -10.81
N GLN A 142 -1.76 -7.51 -11.28
CA GLN A 142 -1.81 -6.24 -12.01
C GLN A 142 -1.40 -5.05 -11.12
N ASN A 143 -1.85 -5.00 -9.87
CA ASN A 143 -1.47 -3.97 -8.93
C ASN A 143 0.03 -4.06 -8.58
N ALA A 144 0.59 -5.26 -8.41
CA ALA A 144 2.03 -5.45 -8.20
C ALA A 144 2.86 -4.96 -9.39
N HIS A 145 2.40 -5.23 -10.61
CA HIS A 145 3.02 -4.69 -11.82
C HIS A 145 2.98 -3.15 -11.85
N LEU A 146 1.84 -2.55 -11.53
CA LEU A 146 1.71 -1.09 -11.43
C LEU A 146 2.58 -0.51 -10.31
N ALA A 147 2.76 -1.24 -9.22
CA ALA A 147 3.69 -0.89 -8.15
C ALA A 147 5.16 -1.04 -8.59
N GLY A 148 5.45 -1.90 -9.56
CA GLY A 148 6.80 -2.23 -10.05
C GLY A 148 7.51 -3.25 -9.17
N VAL A 149 6.76 -4.09 -8.45
CA VAL A 149 7.28 -5.11 -7.53
C VAL A 149 6.82 -6.53 -7.89
N GLU A 150 6.32 -6.74 -9.10
CA GLU A 150 5.79 -8.03 -9.56
C GLU A 150 6.80 -9.18 -9.49
N LYS A 151 8.09 -8.88 -9.49
CA LYS A 151 9.16 -9.86 -9.37
C LYS A 151 9.49 -10.25 -7.93
N LEU A 152 9.03 -9.46 -6.97
CA LEU A 152 9.30 -9.63 -5.54
C LEU A 152 8.15 -10.29 -4.78
N VAL A 153 7.03 -10.59 -5.44
CA VAL A 153 5.86 -11.16 -4.81
C VAL A 153 5.25 -12.24 -5.69
N HIS A 154 4.81 -13.32 -5.06
CA HIS A 154 4.12 -14.42 -5.73
C HIS A 154 2.65 -14.44 -5.35
N PHE A 155 1.76 -14.43 -6.35
CA PHE A 155 0.32 -14.56 -6.17
C PHE A 155 -0.20 -15.85 -6.78
N GLU A 156 -1.04 -16.57 -6.03
CA GLU A 156 -1.61 -17.85 -6.49
C GLU A 156 -3.02 -18.02 -5.95
N GLN A 157 -3.90 -18.60 -6.78
CA GLN A 157 -5.22 -19.02 -6.33
C GLN A 157 -5.08 -20.24 -5.41
N ARG A 158 -5.36 -20.06 -4.12
CA ARG A 158 -5.27 -21.13 -3.13
C ARG A 158 -6.23 -20.90 -1.99
N PRO A 159 -7.14 -21.82 -1.69
CA PRO A 159 -7.97 -21.74 -0.49
C PRO A 159 -7.11 -21.92 0.76
N VAL A 160 -7.46 -21.23 1.85
CA VAL A 160 -6.67 -21.21 3.10
C VAL A 160 -6.50 -22.59 3.72
N GLU A 161 -7.46 -23.48 3.55
CA GLU A 161 -7.42 -24.88 4.05
C GLU A 161 -6.30 -25.70 3.39
N LYS A 162 -5.80 -25.26 2.24
CA LYS A 162 -4.68 -25.88 1.51
C LYS A 162 -3.35 -25.16 1.77
N LEU A 163 -3.34 -24.17 2.68
CA LEU A 163 -2.11 -23.48 3.03
C LEU A 163 -1.18 -24.46 3.77
N ALA A 164 -0.02 -24.69 3.20
CA ALA A 164 1.04 -25.49 3.79
C ALA A 164 2.39 -24.87 3.47
N SER A 165 3.31 -24.93 4.42
CA SER A 165 4.71 -24.54 4.22
C SER A 165 5.62 -25.52 4.94
N GLU A 166 6.71 -25.89 4.29
CA GLU A 166 7.80 -26.66 4.91
C GLU A 166 8.77 -25.74 5.68
N ASP A 167 8.69 -24.44 5.39
CA ASP A 167 9.53 -23.43 6.01
C ASP A 167 9.03 -23.07 7.40
N LYS A 168 9.99 -22.76 8.29
CA LYS A 168 9.71 -22.37 9.67
C LYS A 168 10.03 -20.89 9.89
N TYR A 169 9.36 -20.30 10.90
CA TYR A 169 9.60 -18.93 11.34
C TYR A 169 9.20 -17.85 10.32
N GLY A 170 8.18 -18.11 9.49
CA GLY A 170 7.54 -17.13 8.64
C GLY A 170 6.55 -16.23 9.38
N PHE A 171 6.03 -15.24 8.67
CA PHE A 171 5.02 -14.30 9.15
C PHE A 171 3.73 -14.49 8.36
N LEU A 172 2.63 -14.64 9.06
CA LEU A 172 1.30 -14.62 8.49
C LEU A 172 0.69 -13.27 8.85
N ILE A 173 0.56 -12.39 7.85
CA ILE A 173 0.02 -11.04 8.01
C ILE A 173 -1.14 -10.91 7.04
N THR A 174 -2.35 -10.74 7.57
CA THR A 174 -3.55 -10.80 6.75
C THR A 174 -4.68 -9.92 7.31
N ASN A 175 -5.61 -9.56 6.43
CA ASN A 175 -6.89 -8.95 6.76
C ASN A 175 -8.01 -9.89 6.32
N PRO A 176 -8.37 -10.90 7.13
CA PRO A 176 -9.33 -11.93 6.75
C PRO A 176 -10.75 -11.37 6.65
N PRO A 177 -11.67 -12.04 5.95
CA PRO A 177 -13.07 -11.63 5.91
C PRO A 177 -13.71 -11.76 7.31
N TYR A 178 -14.30 -10.68 7.82
CA TYR A 178 -14.91 -10.63 9.17
C TYR A 178 -16.46 -10.56 9.14
N GLY A 179 -17.07 -10.92 8.00
CA GLY A 179 -18.52 -11.16 7.90
C GLY A 179 -19.38 -9.91 8.02
N GLU A 180 -19.00 -8.81 7.43
CA GLU A 180 -19.86 -7.62 7.33
C GLU A 180 -21.12 -7.86 6.48
N ARG A 181 -21.17 -8.97 5.70
CA ARG A 181 -22.33 -9.35 4.89
C ARG A 181 -23.07 -10.52 5.50
N LEU A 182 -24.40 -10.39 5.58
CA LEU A 182 -25.28 -11.43 6.14
C LEU A 182 -25.14 -12.79 5.43
N GLU A 183 -24.83 -12.81 4.14
CA GLU A 183 -24.63 -14.04 3.36
C GLU A 183 -23.27 -14.72 3.63
N GLU A 184 -22.26 -13.98 4.07
CA GLU A 184 -20.92 -14.51 4.36
C GLU A 184 -20.78 -15.04 5.79
N LYS A 185 -21.64 -14.59 6.73
CA LYS A 185 -21.55 -14.95 8.15
C LYS A 185 -21.67 -16.44 8.43
N ALA A 186 -22.41 -17.18 7.59
CA ALA A 186 -22.57 -18.63 7.75
C ALA A 186 -21.30 -19.42 7.40
N ASN A 187 -20.40 -18.86 6.59
CA ASN A 187 -19.20 -19.52 6.09
C ASN A 187 -17.93 -19.15 6.88
N ILE A 188 -18.03 -18.20 7.84
CA ILE A 188 -16.88 -17.73 8.61
C ILE A 188 -16.40 -18.73 9.68
N PRO A 189 -17.28 -19.37 10.47
CA PRO A 189 -16.84 -20.29 11.52
C PRO A 189 -15.87 -21.39 11.08
N PRO A 190 -15.99 -21.96 9.87
CA PRO A 190 -15.03 -22.96 9.39
C PRO A 190 -13.65 -22.42 9.02
N LEU A 191 -13.49 -21.09 8.94
CA LEU A 191 -12.22 -20.43 8.54
C LEU A 191 -11.29 -20.15 9.75
N TYR A 192 -11.84 -20.23 10.96
CA TYR A 192 -11.16 -20.01 12.23
C TYR A 192 -11.24 -21.27 13.10
#